data_dce62882964f36063936118c6ae56b72
#
_entry.id   dce62882964f36063936118c6ae56b72
#
_cell.length_a   1.000
_cell.length_b   1.000
_cell.length_c   1.000
_cell.angle_alpha   90.00
_cell.angle_beta   90.00
_cell.angle_gamma   90.00
#
_symmetry.space_group_name_H-M   'P 1'
#
loop_
_entity.id
_entity.type
_entity.pdbx_description
1 polymer ?
#
loop_
_entity_poly.entity_id
_entity_poly.type
_entity_poly.pdbx_seq_one_letter_code
_entity_poly.pdbx_strand_id
1 'polypeptide(L)'
;MISGYALYRLPYAEECCIEVQREGELERLFSVTALSGKSGFVMAPFKPDLKHPVVLMKPDFTMMVDPKRLMDAADTEMVRLVKELEENAFDRPKGEQVKNTGRGHYEIDFANFHSHILEGEFSKIVLARCARENRQGELGVVSLFVKACEMYPRMLVTLVSSKTTGTWLMATPEVLLEGDGKKWKTISLAGTMNLSENQLDFDNPPLPNGQADDSEIGWNVKNIQEQRFVSTFITECLEQYATDITERGPYTMRAGNLVHLRSDFEFSLPSTDCIGDLLNTLFPTPAVCGLPK
;
A
#
# COMPACT_ATOMS: atom_id res chain seq x y z
N MET A 1 2.05 27.60 7.28
CA MET A 1 0.85 26.76 6.95
C MET A 1 1.38 25.48 6.33
N ILE A 2 0.93 24.31 6.77
CA ILE A 2 1.38 23.04 6.21
C ILE A 2 0.82 22.85 4.80
N SER A 3 1.67 22.51 3.82
CA SER A 3 1.27 22.18 2.45
C SER A 3 0.86 20.70 2.32
N GLY A 4 1.50 19.84 3.10
CA GLY A 4 1.18 18.43 3.25
C GLY A 4 2.02 17.80 4.34
N TYR A 5 1.54 16.63 4.82
CA TYR A 5 2.29 15.81 5.78
C TYR A 5 2.02 14.32 5.55
N ALA A 6 2.95 13.51 5.99
CA ALA A 6 2.82 12.06 6.03
C ALA A 6 3.36 11.52 7.36
N LEU A 7 2.64 10.59 7.94
CA LEU A 7 3.08 9.75 9.04
C LEU A 7 3.09 8.32 8.51
N TYR A 8 4.18 7.60 8.68
CA TYR A 8 4.20 6.21 8.28
C TYR A 8 5.05 5.35 9.22
N ARG A 9 4.60 4.13 9.45
CA ARG A 9 5.31 3.11 10.20
C ARG A 9 5.52 1.89 9.33
N LEU A 10 6.77 1.50 9.13
CA LEU A 10 7.12 0.30 8.38
C LEU A 10 6.69 -0.96 9.14
N PRO A 11 6.48 -2.10 8.45
CA PRO A 11 6.18 -3.36 9.10
C PRO A 11 7.20 -3.68 10.21
N TYR A 12 6.70 -4.08 11.38
CA TYR A 12 7.47 -4.43 12.57
C TYR A 12 8.34 -3.32 13.17
N ALA A 13 8.32 -2.10 12.63
CA ALA A 13 9.05 -0.99 13.22
C ALA A 13 8.38 -0.51 14.51
N GLU A 14 9.19 -0.17 15.50
CA GLU A 14 8.74 0.42 16.77
C GLU A 14 8.44 1.90 16.62
N GLU A 15 9.15 2.59 15.72
CA GLU A 15 8.99 4.01 15.44
C GLU A 15 8.25 4.25 14.12
N CYS A 16 7.57 5.38 14.06
CA CYS A 16 7.03 5.95 12.82
C CYS A 16 7.83 7.16 12.39
N CYS A 17 7.87 7.40 11.10
CA CYS A 17 8.40 8.61 10.52
C CYS A 17 7.27 9.64 10.37
N ILE A 18 7.54 10.87 10.74
CA ILE A 18 6.70 12.04 10.51
C ILE A 18 7.43 12.94 9.55
N GLU A 19 6.82 13.23 8.43
CA GLU A 19 7.32 14.14 7.41
C GLU A 19 6.32 15.26 7.17
N VAL A 20 6.79 16.51 7.19
CA VAL A 20 5.95 17.69 6.98
C VAL A 20 6.60 18.62 5.96
N GLN A 21 5.83 19.09 5.00
CA GLN A 21 6.23 20.18 4.11
C GLN A 21 5.43 21.43 4.48
N ARG A 22 6.14 22.46 4.97
CA ARG A 22 5.58 23.77 5.30
C ARG A 22 5.82 24.78 4.21
N GLU A 23 6.96 24.68 3.53
CA GLU A 23 7.38 25.63 2.51
C GLU A 23 7.05 25.15 1.10
N GLY A 24 6.58 26.05 0.26
CA GLY A 24 6.27 25.80 -1.13
C GLY A 24 5.03 24.95 -1.35
N GLU A 25 4.73 24.70 -2.62
CA GLU A 25 3.66 23.81 -3.06
C GLU A 25 4.18 22.40 -3.28
N LEU A 26 3.29 21.41 -3.14
CA LEU A 26 3.61 20.03 -3.50
C LEU A 26 3.84 19.90 -5.01
N GLU A 27 4.89 19.22 -5.40
CA GLU A 27 5.19 18.98 -6.81
C GLU A 27 4.15 18.03 -7.42
N ARG A 28 3.60 18.39 -8.58
CA ARG A 28 2.61 17.58 -9.31
C ARG A 28 3.26 16.98 -10.52
N LEU A 29 3.18 15.65 -10.63
CA LEU A 29 3.69 14.88 -11.75
C LEU A 29 2.53 14.15 -12.43
N PHE A 30 2.61 13.94 -13.73
CA PHE A 30 1.53 13.32 -14.50
C PHE A 30 1.80 11.84 -14.82
N SER A 31 2.94 11.35 -14.41
CA SER A 31 3.33 9.94 -14.54
C SER A 31 4.29 9.56 -13.40
N VAL A 32 4.24 8.31 -12.99
CA VAL A 32 5.23 7.73 -12.06
C VAL A 32 6.63 7.62 -12.70
N THR A 33 6.73 7.62 -14.03
CA THR A 33 8.03 7.65 -14.74
C THR A 33 8.84 8.90 -14.39
N ALA A 34 8.16 10.02 -14.11
CA ALA A 34 8.80 11.27 -13.72
C ALA A 34 9.41 11.27 -12.31
N LEU A 35 9.33 10.15 -11.58
CA LEU A 35 9.90 10.00 -10.23
C LEU A 35 11.39 9.65 -10.25
N SER A 36 11.95 9.22 -11.39
CA SER A 36 13.39 8.95 -11.52
C SER A 36 14.24 10.15 -11.06
N GLY A 37 15.19 9.91 -10.17
CA GLY A 37 16.08 10.93 -9.62
C GLY A 37 15.43 11.91 -8.64
N LYS A 38 14.18 11.69 -8.23
CA LYS A 38 13.48 12.53 -7.24
C LYS A 38 13.51 11.91 -5.85
N SER A 39 13.47 12.78 -4.84
CA SER A 39 13.42 12.39 -3.43
C SER A 39 12.26 13.09 -2.73
N GLY A 40 11.59 12.39 -1.82
CA GLY A 40 10.46 12.86 -1.02
C GLY A 40 9.40 11.79 -0.84
N PHE A 41 8.31 12.14 -0.16
CA PHE A 41 7.16 11.26 0.01
C PHE A 41 6.24 11.36 -1.21
N VAL A 42 5.90 10.20 -1.78
CA VAL A 42 5.09 10.12 -3.01
C VAL A 42 3.70 9.58 -2.70
N MET A 43 2.68 10.23 -3.23
CA MET A 43 1.33 9.72 -3.29
C MET A 43 0.86 9.67 -4.75
N ALA A 44 0.65 8.46 -5.25
CA ALA A 44 0.21 8.24 -6.62
C ALA A 44 -1.22 7.67 -6.64
N PRO A 45 -2.12 8.21 -7.47
CA PRO A 45 -3.42 7.60 -7.70
C PRO A 45 -3.26 6.31 -8.53
N PHE A 46 -4.28 5.45 -8.51
CA PHE A 46 -4.30 4.23 -9.31
C PHE A 46 -4.08 4.50 -10.81
N LYS A 47 -4.65 5.58 -11.33
CA LYS A 47 -4.43 6.08 -12.68
C LYS A 47 -4.21 7.59 -12.63
N PRO A 48 -2.97 8.07 -12.82
CA PRO A 48 -2.70 9.50 -12.85
C PRO A 48 -3.39 10.21 -14.03
N ASP A 49 -3.96 11.39 -13.75
CA ASP A 49 -4.50 12.31 -14.75
C ASP A 49 -4.29 13.77 -14.30
N LEU A 50 -4.81 14.73 -15.09
CA LEU A 50 -4.68 16.16 -14.78
C LEU A 50 -5.41 16.56 -13.48
N LYS A 51 -6.47 15.85 -13.09
CA LYS A 51 -7.22 16.11 -11.87
C LYS A 51 -6.63 15.38 -10.68
N HIS A 52 -6.06 14.21 -10.92
CA HIS A 52 -5.47 13.32 -9.93
C HIS A 52 -4.00 13.06 -10.29
N PRO A 53 -3.11 14.04 -10.10
CA PRO A 53 -1.69 13.88 -10.40
C PRO A 53 -1.00 12.99 -9.37
N VAL A 54 0.17 12.48 -9.72
CA VAL A 54 1.13 12.00 -8.72
C VAL A 54 1.62 13.21 -7.93
N VAL A 55 1.60 13.12 -6.63
CA VAL A 55 2.02 14.20 -5.72
C VAL A 55 3.34 13.81 -5.06
N LEU A 56 4.35 14.65 -5.19
CA LEU A 56 5.62 14.53 -4.48
C LEU A 56 5.72 15.63 -3.43
N MET A 57 5.83 15.20 -2.19
CA MET A 57 6.09 16.06 -1.04
C MET A 57 7.58 16.05 -0.73
N LYS A 58 8.18 17.24 -0.59
CA LYS A 58 9.57 17.43 -0.20
C LYS A 58 9.59 17.97 1.23
N PRO A 59 9.74 17.11 2.24
CA PRO A 59 9.62 17.52 3.63
C PRO A 59 10.73 18.47 4.02
N ASP A 60 10.39 19.54 4.73
CA ASP A 60 11.29 20.45 5.43
C ASP A 60 11.42 20.11 6.93
N PHE A 61 10.61 19.18 7.40
CA PHE A 61 10.69 18.61 8.74
C PHE A 61 10.51 17.09 8.68
N THR A 62 11.40 16.38 9.37
CA THR A 62 11.34 14.92 9.50
C THR A 62 11.68 14.52 10.94
N MET A 63 10.91 13.60 11.52
CA MET A 63 11.10 13.09 12.87
C MET A 63 10.77 11.60 12.94
N MET A 64 11.59 10.85 13.66
CA MET A 64 11.28 9.47 14.05
C MET A 64 10.78 9.46 15.50
N VAL A 65 9.66 8.77 15.75
CA VAL A 65 9.04 8.75 17.08
C VAL A 65 8.22 7.47 17.29
N ASP A 66 8.20 6.96 18.54
CA ASP A 66 7.23 5.92 18.91
C ASP A 66 5.80 6.47 18.75
N PRO A 67 4.92 5.82 17.96
CA PRO A 67 3.54 6.26 17.76
C PRO A 67 2.78 6.55 19.07
N LYS A 68 3.09 5.85 20.15
CA LYS A 68 2.44 6.05 21.45
C LYS A 68 2.70 7.43 22.04
N ARG A 69 3.88 8.02 21.79
CA ARG A 69 4.20 9.38 22.23
C ARG A 69 3.29 10.44 21.63
N LEU A 70 2.74 10.19 20.44
CA LEU A 70 1.77 11.11 19.82
C LEU A 70 0.46 11.24 20.62
N MET A 71 0.21 10.29 21.52
CA MET A 71 -0.97 10.29 22.40
C MET A 71 -0.64 10.65 23.84
N ASP A 72 0.64 10.96 24.16
CA ASP A 72 1.07 11.33 25.50
C ASP A 72 0.76 12.80 25.78
N ALA A 73 -0.24 13.04 26.61
CA ALA A 73 -0.64 14.38 27.02
C ALA A 73 0.43 15.14 27.86
N ALA A 74 1.42 14.42 28.43
CA ALA A 74 2.52 15.02 29.17
C ALA A 74 3.66 15.48 28.24
N ASP A 75 3.74 14.96 27.02
CA ASP A 75 4.72 15.37 26.00
C ASP A 75 4.25 16.63 25.29
N THR A 76 4.63 17.78 25.81
CA THR A 76 4.17 19.08 25.30
C THR A 76 4.60 19.37 23.86
N GLU A 77 5.70 18.79 23.40
CA GLU A 77 6.16 18.90 22.01
C GLU A 77 5.23 18.12 21.10
N MET A 78 4.93 16.87 21.46
CA MET A 78 4.02 16.01 20.68
C MET A 78 2.59 16.56 20.67
N VAL A 79 2.10 17.07 21.80
CA VAL A 79 0.79 17.72 21.86
C VAL A 79 0.68 18.90 20.88
N ARG A 80 1.72 19.72 20.75
CA ARG A 80 1.73 20.83 19.78
C ARG A 80 1.77 20.33 18.34
N LEU A 81 2.64 19.35 18.06
CA LEU A 81 2.75 18.76 16.73
C LEU A 81 1.44 18.10 16.31
N VAL A 82 0.86 17.25 17.16
CA VAL A 82 -0.43 16.59 16.89
C VAL A 82 -1.52 17.62 16.61
N LYS A 83 -1.61 18.68 17.42
CA LYS A 83 -2.57 19.75 17.18
C LYS A 83 -2.36 20.41 15.83
N GLU A 84 -1.11 20.72 15.46
CA GLU A 84 -0.77 21.30 14.15
C GLU A 84 -1.21 20.38 13.01
N LEU A 85 -0.98 19.05 13.11
CA LEU A 85 -1.36 18.08 12.10
C LEU A 85 -2.89 17.95 11.98
N GLU A 86 -3.60 17.89 13.10
CA GLU A 86 -5.08 17.80 13.12
C GLU A 86 -5.74 19.05 12.50
N GLU A 87 -5.23 20.25 12.80
CA GLU A 87 -5.71 21.52 12.23
C GLU A 87 -5.44 21.64 10.73
N ASN A 88 -4.47 20.89 10.20
CA ASN A 88 -4.09 20.83 8.78
C ASN A 88 -4.50 19.53 8.11
N ALA A 89 -5.43 18.77 8.68
CA ALA A 89 -6.03 17.63 8.02
C ALA A 89 -7.04 18.12 6.96
N PHE A 90 -6.70 17.91 5.69
CA PHE A 90 -7.50 18.41 4.57
C PHE A 90 -8.65 17.46 4.24
N ASP A 91 -9.84 18.02 4.03
CA ASP A 91 -10.95 17.30 3.44
C ASP A 91 -10.64 16.89 1.98
N ARG A 92 -11.35 15.88 1.49
CA ARG A 92 -11.29 15.54 0.07
C ARG A 92 -11.65 16.75 -0.80
N PRO A 93 -10.98 16.93 -1.97
CA PRO A 93 -11.34 17.96 -2.92
C PRO A 93 -12.84 17.89 -3.25
N LYS A 94 -13.52 19.06 -3.19
CA LYS A 94 -14.96 19.15 -3.50
C LYS A 94 -15.20 18.72 -4.94
N GLY A 95 -16.11 17.80 -5.14
CA GLY A 95 -16.49 17.31 -6.49
C GLY A 95 -16.43 15.80 -6.67
N GLU A 96 -15.71 15.09 -5.85
CA GLU A 96 -15.67 13.63 -5.85
C GLU A 96 -16.79 13.07 -4.97
N GLN A 97 -17.92 12.78 -5.56
CA GLN A 97 -18.94 11.99 -4.88
C GLN A 97 -18.57 10.51 -4.99
N VAL A 98 -18.13 9.92 -3.87
CA VAL A 98 -18.08 8.47 -3.74
C VAL A 98 -19.52 7.96 -3.82
N LYS A 99 -19.88 7.28 -4.91
CA LYS A 99 -21.15 6.59 -5.01
C LYS A 99 -21.13 5.44 -4.00
N ASN A 100 -22.01 5.48 -3.03
CA ASN A 100 -22.21 4.34 -2.14
C ASN A 100 -22.95 3.26 -2.92
N THR A 101 -22.20 2.27 -3.42
CA THR A 101 -22.77 1.12 -4.12
C THR A 101 -23.21 0.09 -3.09
N GLY A 102 -24.51 -0.06 -2.91
CA GLY A 102 -25.07 -1.11 -2.06
C GLY A 102 -24.74 -2.52 -2.56
N ARG A 103 -25.05 -3.54 -1.76
CA ARG A 103 -24.78 -4.95 -2.08
C ARG A 103 -25.33 -5.38 -3.45
N GLY A 104 -26.54 -4.94 -3.81
CA GLY A 104 -27.15 -5.31 -5.09
C GLY A 104 -26.38 -4.79 -6.31
N HIS A 105 -25.77 -3.61 -6.22
CA HIS A 105 -24.90 -3.09 -7.30
C HIS A 105 -23.61 -3.93 -7.39
N TYR A 106 -23.04 -4.33 -6.27
CA TYR A 106 -21.86 -5.20 -6.26
C TYR A 106 -22.14 -6.54 -6.91
N GLU A 107 -23.29 -7.14 -6.66
CA GLU A 107 -23.69 -8.43 -7.26
C GLU A 107 -23.83 -8.33 -8.79
N ILE A 108 -24.38 -7.22 -9.30
CA ILE A 108 -24.48 -6.95 -10.74
C ILE A 108 -23.09 -6.75 -11.34
N ASP A 109 -22.26 -5.92 -10.72
CA ASP A 109 -20.91 -5.65 -11.19
C ASP A 109 -20.08 -6.95 -11.19
N PHE A 110 -20.21 -7.77 -10.13
CA PHE A 110 -19.54 -9.07 -10.04
C PHE A 110 -19.96 -10.00 -11.18
N ALA A 111 -21.26 -10.09 -11.48
CA ALA A 111 -21.75 -10.94 -12.57
C ALA A 111 -21.20 -10.47 -13.94
N ASN A 112 -21.15 -9.17 -14.18
CA ASN A 112 -20.58 -8.59 -15.40
C ASN A 112 -19.08 -8.89 -15.52
N PHE A 113 -18.30 -8.68 -14.46
CA PHE A 113 -16.86 -8.98 -14.46
C PHE A 113 -16.59 -10.49 -14.64
N HIS A 114 -17.41 -11.33 -14.01
CA HIS A 114 -17.28 -12.78 -14.12
C HIS A 114 -17.59 -13.29 -15.54
N SER A 115 -18.51 -12.68 -16.28
CA SER A 115 -18.79 -13.06 -17.68
C SER A 115 -17.56 -12.88 -18.58
N HIS A 116 -16.83 -11.78 -18.43
CA HIS A 116 -15.60 -11.54 -19.19
C HIS A 116 -14.48 -12.55 -18.89
N ILE A 117 -14.43 -13.09 -17.66
CA ILE A 117 -13.52 -14.20 -17.33
C ILE A 117 -13.97 -15.49 -18.02
N LEU A 118 -15.29 -15.80 -18.02
CA LEU A 118 -15.83 -16.98 -18.68
C LEU A 118 -15.65 -16.95 -20.20
N GLU A 119 -15.70 -15.77 -20.79
CA GLU A 119 -15.48 -15.53 -22.23
C GLU A 119 -13.98 -15.56 -22.60
N GLY A 120 -13.09 -15.64 -21.61
CA GLY A 120 -11.64 -15.72 -21.83
C GLY A 120 -10.97 -14.41 -22.19
N GLU A 121 -11.67 -13.27 -22.04
CA GLU A 121 -11.10 -11.95 -22.27
C GLU A 121 -10.07 -11.57 -21.18
N PHE A 122 -10.32 -12.03 -19.96
CA PHE A 122 -9.43 -11.82 -18.82
C PHE A 122 -9.14 -13.11 -18.08
N SER A 123 -7.90 -13.29 -17.66
CA SER A 123 -7.49 -14.38 -16.75
C SER A 123 -7.79 -14.03 -15.28
N LYS A 124 -7.82 -12.72 -14.95
CA LYS A 124 -8.07 -12.20 -13.61
C LYS A 124 -8.65 -10.79 -13.69
N ILE A 125 -9.60 -10.47 -12.83
CA ILE A 125 -10.13 -9.11 -12.64
C ILE A 125 -10.31 -8.87 -11.15
N VAL A 126 -9.96 -7.66 -10.68
CA VAL A 126 -10.20 -7.22 -9.30
C VAL A 126 -11.37 -6.24 -9.29
N LEU A 127 -12.43 -6.61 -8.58
CA LEU A 127 -13.59 -5.75 -8.36
C LEU A 127 -13.42 -4.99 -7.05
N ALA A 128 -13.40 -3.66 -7.12
CA ALA A 128 -13.34 -2.77 -5.96
C ALA A 128 -14.66 -2.02 -5.77
N ARG A 129 -14.99 -1.71 -4.53
CA ARG A 129 -16.12 -0.85 -4.20
C ARG A 129 -15.76 0.16 -3.13
N CYS A 130 -16.51 1.28 -3.11
CA CYS A 130 -16.43 2.26 -2.04
C CYS A 130 -17.71 2.25 -1.21
N ALA A 131 -17.57 2.42 0.10
CA ALA A 131 -18.66 2.68 1.01
C ALA A 131 -18.43 4.03 1.70
N ARG A 132 -19.52 4.79 1.89
CA ARG A 132 -19.48 6.02 2.68
C ARG A 132 -20.02 5.72 4.05
N GLU A 133 -19.24 6.04 5.06
CA GLU A 133 -19.66 5.96 6.45
C GLU A 133 -19.62 7.33 7.10
N ASN A 134 -20.60 7.63 7.95
CA ASN A 134 -20.57 8.85 8.73
C ASN A 134 -19.66 8.63 9.94
N ARG A 135 -18.68 9.52 10.08
CA ARG A 135 -17.79 9.51 11.23
C ARG A 135 -18.61 9.82 12.51
N GLN A 136 -18.58 8.90 13.46
CA GLN A 136 -19.16 9.11 14.78
C GLN A 136 -18.07 9.56 15.74
N GLY A 137 -18.25 10.74 16.36
CA GLY A 137 -17.34 11.30 17.37
C GLY A 137 -16.16 12.10 16.80
N GLU A 138 -15.40 12.70 17.70
CA GLU A 138 -14.27 13.59 17.42
C GLU A 138 -12.91 12.86 17.51
N LEU A 139 -12.79 11.69 16.86
CA LEU A 139 -11.50 11.02 16.80
C LEU A 139 -10.59 11.76 15.81
N GLY A 140 -9.44 12.26 16.30
CA GLY A 140 -8.40 12.86 15.48
C GLY A 140 -7.82 11.87 14.47
N VAL A 141 -7.33 12.36 13.33
CA VAL A 141 -6.72 11.51 12.29
C VAL A 141 -5.42 10.89 12.78
N VAL A 142 -4.66 11.59 13.62
CA VAL A 142 -3.44 11.08 14.25
C VAL A 142 -3.77 9.96 15.23
N SER A 143 -4.85 10.11 16.02
CA SER A 143 -5.33 9.05 16.92
C SER A 143 -5.72 7.78 16.15
N LEU A 144 -6.36 7.93 14.98
CA LEU A 144 -6.66 6.79 14.10
C LEU A 144 -5.41 6.12 13.56
N PHE A 145 -4.38 6.91 13.19
CA PHE A 145 -3.08 6.38 12.76
C PHE A 145 -2.41 5.55 13.87
N VAL A 146 -2.36 6.08 15.10
CA VAL A 146 -1.76 5.35 16.24
C VAL A 146 -2.51 4.03 16.48
N LYS A 147 -3.84 4.04 16.50
CA LYS A 147 -4.63 2.81 16.63
C LYS A 147 -4.40 1.83 15.49
N ALA A 148 -4.26 2.31 14.24
CA ALA A 148 -3.95 1.46 13.12
C ALA A 148 -2.54 0.82 13.24
N CYS A 149 -1.56 1.55 13.77
CA CYS A 149 -0.23 0.99 14.07
C CYS A 149 -0.29 -0.14 15.10
N GLU A 150 -1.12 0.00 16.12
CA GLU A 150 -1.33 -1.04 17.13
C GLU A 150 -2.06 -2.27 16.55
N MET A 151 -3.09 -2.04 15.73
CA MET A 151 -3.90 -3.12 15.14
C MET A 151 -3.17 -3.91 14.04
N TYR A 152 -2.26 -3.26 13.30
CA TYR A 152 -1.63 -3.82 12.11
C TYR A 152 -0.09 -3.81 12.18
N PRO A 153 0.53 -4.50 13.17
CA PRO A 153 1.99 -4.46 13.37
C PRO A 153 2.78 -4.97 12.15
N ARG A 154 2.18 -5.84 11.33
CA ARG A 154 2.79 -6.47 10.15
C ARG A 154 2.65 -5.68 8.86
N MET A 155 1.96 -4.55 8.89
CA MET A 155 1.64 -3.76 7.69
C MET A 155 2.39 -2.44 7.69
N LEU A 156 2.65 -1.90 6.51
CA LEU A 156 2.90 -0.47 6.37
C LEU A 156 1.61 0.27 6.74
N VAL A 157 1.68 1.13 7.75
CA VAL A 157 0.58 2.03 8.11
C VAL A 157 0.98 3.44 7.74
N THR A 158 0.13 4.13 7.00
CA THR A 158 0.41 5.48 6.51
C THR A 158 -0.81 6.38 6.69
N LEU A 159 -0.59 7.56 7.27
CA LEU A 159 -1.51 8.69 7.27
C LEU A 159 -0.88 9.78 6.42
N VAL A 160 -1.57 10.24 5.39
CA VAL A 160 -1.11 11.35 4.55
C VAL A 160 -2.22 12.38 4.37
N SER A 161 -1.85 13.65 4.35
CA SER A 161 -2.80 14.74 4.17
C SER A 161 -2.21 15.86 3.32
N SER A 162 -2.96 16.31 2.32
CA SER A 162 -2.64 17.48 1.51
C SER A 162 -3.88 18.11 0.89
N LYS A 163 -3.79 19.36 0.47
CA LYS A 163 -4.88 20.03 -0.27
C LYS A 163 -5.22 19.33 -1.59
N THR A 164 -4.24 18.70 -2.22
CA THR A 164 -4.42 18.04 -3.53
C THR A 164 -5.10 16.68 -3.39
N THR A 165 -4.78 15.93 -2.35
CA THR A 165 -5.22 14.53 -2.19
C THR A 165 -6.32 14.36 -1.16
N GLY A 166 -6.50 15.32 -0.25
CA GLY A 166 -7.25 15.12 0.98
C GLY A 166 -6.46 14.27 1.97
N THR A 167 -7.14 13.77 3.00
CA THR A 167 -6.56 12.94 4.05
C THR A 167 -6.87 11.48 3.83
N TRP A 168 -5.84 10.62 3.92
CA TRP A 168 -5.92 9.18 3.73
C TRP A 168 -5.21 8.45 4.86
N LEU A 169 -5.84 7.40 5.37
CA LEU A 169 -5.23 6.42 6.26
C LEU A 169 -5.23 5.07 5.55
N MET A 170 -4.08 4.44 5.45
CA MET A 170 -3.86 3.19 4.74
C MET A 170 -3.10 2.20 5.61
N ALA A 171 -3.43 0.92 5.49
CA ALA A 171 -2.65 -0.18 6.05
C ALA A 171 -2.53 -1.26 4.96
N THR A 172 -1.30 -1.63 4.58
CA THR A 172 -1.04 -2.58 3.51
C THR A 172 0.15 -3.49 3.81
N PRO A 173 0.06 -4.79 3.52
CA PRO A 173 1.18 -5.72 3.59
C PRO A 173 2.04 -5.72 2.32
N GLU A 174 1.60 -5.03 1.26
CA GLU A 174 2.20 -5.11 -0.07
C GLU A 174 3.36 -4.14 -0.23
N VAL A 175 4.45 -4.63 -0.84
CA VAL A 175 5.65 -3.86 -1.20
C VAL A 175 5.76 -3.85 -2.72
N LEU A 176 5.58 -2.68 -3.35
CA LEU A 176 5.72 -2.53 -4.79
C LEU A 176 7.18 -2.54 -5.21
N LEU A 177 8.03 -1.78 -4.53
CA LEU A 177 9.46 -1.69 -4.78
C LEU A 177 10.18 -1.19 -3.54
N GLU A 178 11.26 -1.85 -3.15
CA GLU A 178 12.15 -1.48 -2.06
C GLU A 178 13.60 -1.67 -2.49
N GLY A 179 14.51 -0.76 -2.10
CA GLY A 179 15.93 -0.92 -2.42
C GLY A 179 16.82 0.15 -1.82
N ASP A 180 18.12 -0.12 -1.84
CA ASP A 180 19.19 0.76 -1.33
C ASP A 180 20.08 1.37 -2.43
N GLY A 181 19.65 1.24 -3.68
CA GLY A 181 20.38 1.68 -4.86
C GLY A 181 21.25 0.58 -5.48
N LYS A 182 21.55 -0.51 -4.79
CA LYS A 182 22.31 -1.67 -5.29
C LYS A 182 21.44 -2.91 -5.41
N LYS A 183 20.76 -3.26 -4.33
CA LYS A 183 19.83 -4.39 -4.27
C LYS A 183 18.43 -3.88 -4.14
N TRP A 184 17.55 -4.50 -4.89
CA TRP A 184 16.15 -4.15 -4.97
C TRP A 184 15.29 -5.37 -4.69
N LYS A 185 14.09 -5.10 -4.17
CA LYS A 185 13.10 -6.11 -3.82
C LYS A 185 11.72 -5.68 -4.27
N THR A 186 10.92 -6.65 -4.64
CA THR A 186 9.48 -6.54 -4.78
C THR A 186 8.84 -7.83 -4.32
N ILE A 187 7.54 -7.84 -4.13
CA ILE A 187 6.82 -9.03 -3.73
C ILE A 187 5.63 -9.30 -4.66
N SER A 188 5.30 -10.55 -4.83
CA SER A 188 4.03 -11.01 -5.34
C SER A 188 3.19 -11.46 -4.15
N LEU A 189 2.05 -10.83 -3.94
CA LEU A 189 1.13 -11.11 -2.83
C LEU A 189 -0.28 -11.30 -3.37
N ALA A 190 -0.70 -12.53 -3.55
CA ALA A 190 -2.02 -12.86 -4.09
C ALA A 190 -2.49 -14.23 -3.57
N GLY A 191 -3.75 -14.57 -3.87
CA GLY A 191 -4.42 -15.67 -3.20
C GLY A 191 -4.71 -15.30 -1.74
N THR A 192 -5.99 -15.21 -1.39
CA THR A 192 -6.40 -14.74 -0.06
C THR A 192 -7.36 -15.73 0.56
N MET A 193 -7.13 -16.05 1.83
CA MET A 193 -8.08 -16.81 2.65
C MET A 193 -8.25 -16.17 4.02
N ASN A 194 -9.46 -16.33 4.58
CA ASN A 194 -9.69 -16.00 5.98
C ASN A 194 -9.12 -17.11 6.87
N LEU A 195 -8.47 -16.72 7.96
CA LEU A 195 -8.15 -17.65 9.04
C LEU A 195 -9.41 -17.98 9.83
N SER A 196 -9.66 -19.25 10.10
CA SER A 196 -10.69 -19.70 11.05
C SER A 196 -10.19 -19.58 12.48
N GLU A 197 -11.10 -19.66 13.46
CA GLU A 197 -10.79 -19.46 14.89
C GLU A 197 -9.56 -20.26 15.36
N ASN A 198 -9.44 -21.52 14.94
CA ASN A 198 -8.32 -22.40 15.31
C ASN A 198 -6.99 -22.05 14.62
N GLN A 199 -7.02 -21.19 13.58
CA GLN A 199 -5.87 -20.78 12.80
C GLN A 199 -5.39 -19.36 13.18
N LEU A 200 -6.10 -18.67 14.08
CA LEU A 200 -5.73 -17.32 14.52
C LEU A 200 -4.42 -17.29 15.31
N ASP A 201 -3.99 -18.43 15.86
CA ASP A 201 -2.69 -18.59 16.54
C ASP A 201 -1.53 -18.77 15.55
N PHE A 202 -1.81 -18.91 14.24
CA PHE A 202 -0.78 -18.94 13.20
C PHE A 202 0.00 -17.63 13.23
N ASP A 203 1.17 -17.67 13.84
CA ASP A 203 2.08 -16.53 13.91
C ASP A 203 3.22 -16.74 12.90
N ASN A 204 3.31 -15.81 11.97
CA ASN A 204 4.32 -15.85 10.94
C ASN A 204 5.32 -14.70 11.13
N PRO A 205 6.32 -14.83 12.04
CA PRO A 205 7.59 -14.25 11.69
C PRO A 205 8.22 -15.18 10.65
N PRO A 206 8.76 -14.67 9.53
CA PRO A 206 9.50 -15.52 8.61
C PRO A 206 10.60 -16.20 9.44
N LEU A 207 10.55 -17.54 9.51
CA LEU A 207 11.70 -18.30 9.98
C LEU A 207 12.91 -17.85 9.16
N PRO A 208 14.15 -17.93 9.71
CA PRO A 208 15.37 -17.52 8.99
C PRO A 208 15.52 -18.17 7.60
N ASN A 209 14.79 -19.23 7.32
CA ASN A 209 14.71 -19.98 6.05
C ASN A 209 13.46 -19.67 5.24
N GLY A 210 12.58 -18.73 5.66
CA GLY A 210 11.41 -18.35 4.89
C GLY A 210 10.27 -19.35 4.82
N GLN A 211 10.32 -20.45 5.57
CA GLN A 211 9.27 -21.45 5.63
C GLN A 211 8.50 -21.32 6.93
N ALA A 212 7.25 -20.86 6.85
CA ALA A 212 6.28 -21.10 7.90
C ALA A 212 5.77 -22.54 7.77
N ASP A 213 5.50 -23.18 8.90
CA ASP A 213 4.72 -24.41 8.88
C ASP A 213 3.27 -24.04 8.57
N ASP A 214 2.92 -24.11 7.29
CA ASP A 214 1.58 -23.85 6.76
C ASP A 214 0.79 -25.14 6.51
N SER A 215 1.25 -26.24 7.09
CA SER A 215 0.65 -27.58 6.94
C SER A 215 -0.85 -27.63 7.30
N GLU A 216 -1.32 -26.69 8.12
CA GLU A 216 -2.72 -26.54 8.50
C GLU A 216 -3.53 -25.63 7.54
N ILE A 217 -2.86 -24.94 6.60
CA ILE A 217 -3.49 -24.02 5.65
C ILE A 217 -3.59 -24.69 4.27
N GLY A 218 -4.73 -25.28 4.01
CA GLY A 218 -5.02 -25.94 2.71
C GLY A 218 -5.30 -24.92 1.60
N TRP A 219 -4.28 -24.55 0.81
CA TRP A 219 -4.48 -23.68 -0.35
C TRP A 219 -5.21 -24.39 -1.48
N ASN A 220 -6.26 -23.76 -2.01
CA ASN A 220 -6.97 -24.28 -3.17
C ASN A 220 -6.25 -23.91 -4.49
N VAL A 221 -6.55 -24.65 -5.56
CA VAL A 221 -5.94 -24.48 -6.89
C VAL A 221 -6.13 -23.06 -7.43
N LYS A 222 -7.30 -22.45 -7.20
CA LYS A 222 -7.58 -21.08 -7.64
C LYS A 222 -6.59 -20.07 -7.02
N ASN A 223 -6.36 -20.15 -5.72
CA ASN A 223 -5.46 -19.22 -5.02
C ASN A 223 -4.00 -19.40 -5.47
N ILE A 224 -3.59 -20.65 -5.71
CA ILE A 224 -2.25 -20.96 -6.25
C ILE A 224 -2.09 -20.38 -7.66
N GLN A 225 -3.09 -20.52 -8.52
CA GLN A 225 -3.08 -19.96 -9.87
C GLN A 225 -3.07 -18.42 -9.84
N GLU A 226 -3.85 -17.81 -8.95
CA GLU A 226 -3.89 -16.36 -8.78
C GLU A 226 -2.51 -15.81 -8.40
N GLN A 227 -1.85 -16.44 -7.43
CA GLN A 227 -0.49 -16.09 -7.05
C GLN A 227 0.48 -16.26 -8.23
N ARG A 228 0.35 -17.33 -8.99
CA ARG A 228 1.22 -17.60 -10.15
C ARG A 228 1.09 -16.55 -11.25
N PHE A 229 -0.13 -16.06 -11.52
CA PHE A 229 -0.32 -14.96 -12.47
C PHE A 229 0.42 -13.69 -12.04
N VAL A 230 0.39 -13.35 -10.76
CA VAL A 230 1.07 -12.14 -10.26
C VAL A 230 2.58 -12.32 -10.29
N SER A 231 3.13 -13.46 -9.85
CA SER A 231 4.58 -13.68 -9.88
C SER A 231 5.13 -13.74 -11.29
N THR A 232 4.43 -14.38 -12.25
CA THR A 232 4.84 -14.37 -13.66
C THR A 232 4.89 -12.97 -14.24
N PHE A 233 3.84 -12.17 -14.01
CA PHE A 233 3.82 -10.76 -14.44
C PHE A 233 5.00 -9.95 -13.87
N ILE A 234 5.30 -10.11 -12.58
CA ILE A 234 6.43 -9.41 -11.94
C ILE A 234 7.75 -9.84 -12.58
N THR A 235 7.95 -11.15 -12.81
CA THR A 235 9.15 -11.66 -13.48
C THR A 235 9.32 -11.02 -14.86
N GLU A 236 8.27 -11.02 -15.70
CA GLU A 236 8.28 -10.41 -17.04
C GLU A 236 8.57 -8.90 -17.01
N CYS A 237 8.10 -8.19 -15.98
CA CYS A 237 8.43 -6.78 -15.78
C CYS A 237 9.91 -6.61 -15.41
N LEU A 238 10.42 -7.40 -14.46
CA LEU A 238 11.80 -7.29 -13.98
C LEU A 238 12.82 -7.64 -15.07
N GLU A 239 12.55 -8.64 -15.92
CA GLU A 239 13.44 -9.06 -17.02
C GLU A 239 13.76 -7.91 -18.00
N GLN A 240 12.93 -6.86 -18.06
CA GLN A 240 13.14 -5.70 -18.92
C GLN A 240 14.17 -4.70 -18.37
N TYR A 241 14.40 -4.68 -17.04
CA TYR A 241 15.18 -3.65 -16.36
C TYR A 241 16.28 -4.19 -15.46
N ALA A 242 16.15 -5.42 -14.98
CA ALA A 242 16.94 -5.95 -13.87
C ALA A 242 17.83 -7.12 -14.28
N THR A 243 18.86 -7.34 -13.48
CA THR A 243 19.75 -8.51 -13.54
C THR A 243 19.71 -9.27 -12.21
N ASP A 244 20.26 -10.47 -12.18
CA ASP A 244 20.39 -11.31 -10.96
C ASP A 244 19.06 -11.53 -10.24
N ILE A 245 17.98 -11.71 -11.03
CA ILE A 245 16.64 -11.89 -10.50
C ILE A 245 16.54 -13.25 -9.81
N THR A 246 16.09 -13.24 -8.57
CA THR A 246 15.79 -14.45 -7.79
C THR A 246 14.39 -14.38 -7.20
N GLU A 247 13.61 -15.44 -7.34
CA GLU A 247 12.30 -15.62 -6.70
C GLU A 247 12.43 -16.63 -5.56
N ARG A 248 11.87 -16.31 -4.38
CA ARG A 248 11.71 -17.24 -3.25
C ARG A 248 10.25 -17.32 -2.88
N GLY A 249 9.70 -18.51 -2.85
CA GLY A 249 8.30 -18.75 -2.55
C GLY A 249 7.62 -19.63 -3.63
N PRO A 250 6.28 -19.72 -3.67
CA PRO A 250 5.37 -19.03 -2.75
C PRO A 250 5.35 -19.67 -1.35
N TYR A 251 5.11 -18.87 -0.32
CA TYR A 251 4.87 -19.28 1.05
C TYR A 251 3.69 -18.50 1.64
N THR A 252 3.10 -19.03 2.71
CA THR A 252 1.98 -18.40 3.38
C THR A 252 2.43 -17.20 4.22
N MET A 253 1.78 -16.06 4.08
CA MET A 253 2.00 -14.86 4.87
C MET A 253 0.70 -14.39 5.50
N ARG A 254 0.73 -14.10 6.80
CA ARG A 254 -0.41 -13.55 7.54
C ARG A 254 -0.48 -12.04 7.43
N ALA A 255 -1.69 -11.52 7.21
CA ALA A 255 -2.02 -10.10 7.24
C ALA A 255 -3.32 -9.89 8.04
N GLY A 256 -3.19 -9.62 9.35
CA GLY A 256 -4.35 -9.56 10.27
C GLY A 256 -5.02 -10.92 10.39
N ASN A 257 -6.32 -11.00 10.06
CA ASN A 257 -7.11 -12.24 10.04
C ASN A 257 -7.12 -12.94 8.67
N LEU A 258 -6.28 -12.47 7.76
CA LEU A 258 -6.12 -13.03 6.42
C LEU A 258 -4.75 -13.68 6.28
N VAL A 259 -4.67 -14.65 5.37
CA VAL A 259 -3.41 -15.16 4.83
C VAL A 259 -3.37 -14.98 3.33
N HIS A 260 -2.17 -14.76 2.82
CA HIS A 260 -1.85 -14.63 1.40
C HIS A 260 -0.72 -15.57 1.02
N LEU A 261 -0.66 -15.96 -0.24
CA LEU A 261 0.55 -16.54 -0.83
C LEU A 261 1.48 -15.40 -1.24
N ARG A 262 2.76 -15.51 -0.84
CA ARG A 262 3.79 -14.52 -1.09
C ARG A 262 5.00 -15.14 -1.76
N SER A 263 5.52 -14.50 -2.81
CA SER A 263 6.88 -14.70 -3.31
C SER A 263 7.68 -13.42 -3.17
N ASP A 264 8.93 -13.53 -2.73
CA ASP A 264 9.88 -12.43 -2.67
C ASP A 264 10.78 -12.46 -3.90
N PHE A 265 10.97 -11.30 -4.52
CA PHE A 265 11.90 -11.10 -5.62
C PHE A 265 13.03 -10.21 -5.15
N GLU A 266 14.27 -10.69 -5.34
CA GLU A 266 15.49 -9.89 -5.16
C GLU A 266 16.19 -9.74 -6.50
N PHE A 267 16.70 -8.55 -6.79
CA PHE A 267 17.34 -8.24 -8.07
C PHE A 267 18.30 -7.05 -7.98
N SER A 268 19.11 -6.84 -9.03
CA SER A 268 20.00 -5.71 -9.21
C SER A 268 19.51 -4.82 -10.34
N LEU A 269 19.65 -3.49 -10.21
CA LEU A 269 19.39 -2.54 -11.29
C LEU A 269 20.73 -2.00 -11.83
N PRO A 270 20.93 -1.96 -13.15
CA PRO A 270 22.14 -1.37 -13.76
C PRO A 270 22.27 0.13 -13.47
N SER A 271 21.15 0.84 -13.36
CA SER A 271 21.06 2.26 -13.01
C SER A 271 19.76 2.54 -12.26
N THR A 272 19.80 3.49 -11.33
CA THR A 272 18.61 4.02 -10.66
C THR A 272 17.79 4.96 -11.54
N ASP A 273 18.27 5.35 -12.71
CA ASP A 273 17.57 6.23 -13.66
C ASP A 273 16.32 5.56 -14.23
N CYS A 274 16.27 4.21 -14.25
CA CYS A 274 15.12 3.46 -14.74
C CYS A 274 14.04 3.19 -13.67
N ILE A 275 14.18 3.68 -12.44
CA ILE A 275 13.23 3.40 -11.35
C ILE A 275 11.82 3.85 -11.70
N GLY A 276 11.66 5.03 -12.29
CA GLY A 276 10.35 5.54 -12.70
C GLY A 276 9.70 4.66 -13.77
N ASP A 277 10.47 4.17 -14.74
CA ASP A 277 9.98 3.27 -15.78
C ASP A 277 9.64 1.90 -15.22
N LEU A 278 10.47 1.35 -14.34
CA LEU A 278 10.19 0.10 -13.63
C LEU A 278 8.90 0.22 -12.79
N LEU A 279 8.75 1.31 -12.03
CA LEU A 279 7.53 1.57 -11.26
C LEU A 279 6.29 1.63 -12.17
N ASN A 280 6.38 2.31 -13.32
CA ASN A 280 5.29 2.40 -14.27
C ASN A 280 4.92 1.05 -14.90
N THR A 281 5.91 0.19 -15.09
CA THR A 281 5.71 -1.17 -15.64
C THR A 281 5.09 -2.09 -14.59
N LEU A 282 5.56 -2.05 -13.35
CA LEU A 282 5.03 -2.83 -12.25
C LEU A 282 3.64 -2.36 -11.80
N PHE A 283 3.39 -1.06 -11.74
CA PHE A 283 2.15 -0.51 -11.17
C PHE A 283 1.07 -0.25 -12.23
N PRO A 284 -0.19 -0.65 -11.96
CA PRO A 284 -0.60 -1.57 -10.88
C PRO A 284 -0.24 -3.01 -11.20
N THR A 285 0.07 -3.82 -10.16
CA THR A 285 0.26 -5.26 -10.35
C THR A 285 -1.09 -5.96 -10.56
N PRO A 286 -1.13 -7.16 -11.18
CA PRO A 286 -2.36 -7.94 -11.29
C PRO A 286 -2.96 -8.36 -9.93
N ALA A 287 -2.23 -8.19 -8.81
CA ALA A 287 -2.80 -8.36 -7.48
C ALA A 287 -3.95 -7.38 -7.19
N VAL A 288 -3.85 -6.15 -7.72
CA VAL A 288 -4.82 -5.06 -7.48
C VAL A 288 -5.58 -4.61 -8.72
N CYS A 289 -5.26 -5.14 -9.90
CA CYS A 289 -5.99 -4.87 -11.15
C CYS A 289 -6.43 -6.17 -11.84
N GLY A 290 -6.40 -6.23 -13.16
CA GLY A 290 -6.71 -7.41 -13.95
C GLY A 290 -5.52 -7.93 -14.75
N LEU A 291 -5.72 -9.03 -15.44
CA LEU A 291 -4.80 -9.57 -16.43
C LEU A 291 -5.60 -10.01 -17.67
N PRO A 292 -5.32 -9.46 -18.89
CA PRO A 292 -4.30 -8.45 -19.17
C PRO A 292 -4.55 -7.11 -18.44
N LYS A 293 -3.47 -6.35 -18.27
CA LYS A 293 -3.41 -5.06 -17.54
C LYS A 293 -4.09 -3.93 -18.31
#